data_88bcd96a8c6087b0187f9a3cdd5e23f4
#
_entry.id   88bcd96a8c6087b0187f9a3cdd5e23f4
#
_cell.length_a   1.000
_cell.length_b   1.000
_cell.length_c   1.000
_cell.angle_alpha   90.00
_cell.angle_beta   90.00
_cell.angle_gamma   90.00
#
_symmetry.space_group_name_H-M   'P 1'
#
loop_
_entity.id
_entity.type
_entity.pdbx_description
1 polymer ?
#
loop_
_entity_poly.entity_id
_entity_poly.type
_entity_poly.pdbx_seq_one_letter_code
_entity_poly.pdbx_strand_id
1 'polypeptide(L)'
;RHAEGTMRDSALPAGVERRAFDGTARLATRGPPVYGEPTDGEWRAWDPTRSKLGGMLEGGVETGLTGGETVLYLGAAAGTTVSHVADFAGPTYAVEFAPRPARELVAAAEPRERLFPLLKDARRPTTYAHVVESNVDVIVQDVATRGQAAVANRNATFLADDGRLVLAIKARSEDVTADPETVYADVLAELETTYEVLETTPLDRFHADHLGVVATPR
;
A
#
# COMPACT_ATOMS: atom_id res chain seq x y z
N ARG A 1 18.75 11.51 -25.80
CA ARG A 1 17.41 11.02 -26.23
C ARG A 1 16.77 10.46 -24.97
N HIS A 2 15.90 11.26 -24.33
CA HIS A 2 15.09 10.82 -23.20
C HIS A 2 14.06 9.81 -23.73
N ALA A 3 14.07 8.61 -23.17
CA ALA A 3 13.01 7.64 -23.39
C ALA A 3 11.76 8.19 -22.65
N GLU A 4 10.80 8.67 -23.39
CA GLU A 4 9.44 8.87 -22.89
C GLU A 4 8.90 7.49 -22.52
N GLY A 5 8.81 7.23 -21.20
CA GLY A 5 8.16 6.04 -20.69
C GLY A 5 6.71 6.05 -21.10
N THR A 6 6.34 5.16 -21.98
CA THR A 6 4.95 4.89 -22.35
C THR A 6 4.21 4.53 -21.07
N MET A 7 3.30 5.39 -20.62
CA MET A 7 2.35 5.05 -19.53
C MET A 7 1.62 3.77 -19.97
N ARG A 8 1.85 2.68 -19.26
CA ARG A 8 1.06 1.47 -19.44
C ARG A 8 -0.36 1.79 -18.96
N ASP A 9 -1.32 1.62 -19.84
CA ASP A 9 -2.74 1.79 -19.54
C ASP A 9 -3.23 0.49 -18.85
N SER A 10 -2.69 0.23 -17.64
CA SER A 10 -3.22 -0.85 -16.83
C SER A 10 -4.58 -0.43 -16.30
N ALA A 11 -5.54 -1.33 -16.33
CA ALA A 11 -6.88 -1.06 -15.85
C ALA A 11 -6.84 -0.71 -14.35
N LEU A 12 -7.39 0.43 -13.96
CA LEU A 12 -7.56 0.79 -12.56
C LEU A 12 -8.51 -0.20 -11.86
N PRO A 13 -8.35 -0.43 -10.55
CA PRO A 13 -9.30 -1.22 -9.78
C PRO A 13 -10.73 -0.72 -9.96
N ALA A 14 -11.71 -1.63 -9.99
CA ALA A 14 -13.12 -1.24 -9.96
C ALA A 14 -13.39 -0.40 -8.70
N GLY A 15 -13.98 0.79 -8.87
CA GLY A 15 -14.17 1.76 -7.78
C GLY A 15 -13.07 2.82 -7.67
N VAL A 16 -12.03 2.74 -8.51
CA VAL A 16 -11.03 3.79 -8.69
C VAL A 16 -11.20 4.41 -10.07
N GLU A 17 -11.32 5.72 -10.14
CA GLU A 17 -11.47 6.47 -11.39
C GLU A 17 -10.50 7.63 -11.48
N ARG A 18 -10.28 8.14 -12.70
CA ARG A 18 -9.64 9.44 -12.91
C ARG A 18 -10.71 10.50 -13.00
N ARG A 19 -10.66 11.48 -12.11
CA ARG A 19 -11.61 12.60 -12.03
C ARG A 19 -10.89 13.93 -11.94
N ALA A 20 -11.53 15.00 -12.43
CA ALA A 20 -11.00 16.35 -12.31
C ALA A 20 -11.41 16.96 -10.95
N PHE A 21 -10.41 17.45 -10.21
CA PHE A 21 -10.59 18.29 -9.03
C PHE A 21 -9.87 19.61 -9.29
N ASP A 22 -10.60 20.71 -9.24
CA ASP A 22 -10.05 22.06 -9.55
C ASP A 22 -9.27 22.11 -10.87
N GLY A 23 -9.79 21.42 -11.90
CA GLY A 23 -9.18 21.36 -13.24
C GLY A 23 -7.99 20.40 -13.36
N THR A 24 -7.61 19.68 -12.29
CA THR A 24 -6.52 18.70 -12.32
C THR A 24 -7.07 17.26 -12.23
N ALA A 25 -6.69 16.43 -13.20
CA ALA A 25 -7.04 15.00 -13.17
C ALA A 25 -6.27 14.26 -12.08
N ARG A 26 -6.98 13.52 -11.23
CA ARG A 26 -6.43 12.73 -10.14
C ARG A 26 -7.12 11.38 -10.05
N LEU A 27 -6.45 10.38 -9.45
CA LEU A 27 -7.15 9.19 -9.00
C LEU A 27 -8.18 9.59 -7.93
N ALA A 28 -9.28 8.87 -7.89
CA ALA A 28 -10.36 9.10 -6.93
C ALA A 28 -11.04 7.81 -6.52
N THR A 29 -11.54 7.79 -5.28
CA THR A 29 -12.39 6.74 -4.72
C THR A 29 -13.67 7.34 -4.14
N ARG A 30 -14.68 6.51 -3.91
CA ARG A 30 -15.94 6.95 -3.26
C ARG A 30 -15.87 6.68 -1.78
N GLY A 31 -16.03 7.74 -0.99
CA GLY A 31 -16.07 7.62 0.47
C GLY A 31 -15.96 8.98 1.16
N PRO A 32 -16.19 9.03 2.47
CA PRO A 32 -16.01 10.27 3.22
C PRO A 32 -14.54 10.66 3.30
N PRO A 33 -14.23 11.97 3.25
CA PRO A 33 -12.87 12.47 3.31
C PRO A 33 -12.19 12.12 4.64
N VAL A 34 -10.86 11.99 4.61
CA VAL A 34 -10.05 11.57 5.75
C VAL A 34 -8.97 12.58 6.13
N TYR A 35 -8.28 13.18 5.14
CA TYR A 35 -7.10 14.00 5.39
C TYR A 35 -7.20 15.41 4.77
N GLY A 36 -8.40 15.87 4.45
CA GLY A 36 -8.65 17.18 3.84
C GLY A 36 -8.41 17.20 2.33
N GLU A 37 -8.45 16.03 1.68
CA GLU A 37 -8.38 15.90 0.24
C GLU A 37 -9.57 16.55 -0.47
N PRO A 38 -9.40 17.03 -1.71
CA PRO A 38 -10.50 17.57 -2.52
C PRO A 38 -11.60 16.52 -2.74
N THR A 39 -12.85 16.98 -2.71
CA THR A 39 -14.05 16.15 -2.93
C THR A 39 -14.93 16.71 -4.04
N ASP A 40 -15.63 15.83 -4.75
CA ASP A 40 -16.67 16.14 -5.73
C ASP A 40 -17.81 15.11 -5.57
N GLY A 41 -18.91 15.53 -4.92
CA GLY A 41 -19.97 14.62 -4.52
C GLY A 41 -19.48 13.53 -3.56
N GLU A 42 -19.66 12.27 -3.94
CA GLU A 42 -19.20 11.11 -3.17
C GLU A 42 -17.72 10.76 -3.43
N TRP A 43 -17.10 11.41 -4.43
CA TRP A 43 -15.74 11.15 -4.82
C TRP A 43 -14.75 12.00 -4.04
N ARG A 44 -13.61 11.42 -3.69
CA ARG A 44 -12.49 12.11 -3.04
C ARG A 44 -11.18 11.82 -3.77
N ALA A 45 -10.35 12.84 -3.89
CA ALA A 45 -9.08 12.76 -4.61
C ALA A 45 -8.08 11.87 -3.84
N TRP A 46 -7.40 10.99 -4.57
CA TRP A 46 -6.31 10.18 -4.05
C TRP A 46 -4.97 10.79 -4.48
N ASP A 47 -4.31 11.45 -3.56
CA ASP A 47 -3.08 12.19 -3.82
C ASP A 47 -1.86 11.26 -3.84
N PRO A 48 -1.21 11.05 -5.00
CA PRO A 48 -0.04 10.18 -5.10
C PRO A 48 1.19 10.73 -4.34
N THR A 49 1.23 12.01 -4.03
CA THR A 49 2.31 12.61 -3.23
C THR A 49 2.20 12.27 -1.74
N ARG A 50 1.05 11.80 -1.30
CA ARG A 50 0.75 11.37 0.08
C ARG A 50 0.55 9.86 0.20
N SER A 51 0.64 9.12 -0.90
CA SER A 51 0.34 7.70 -0.96
C SER A 51 1.27 6.99 -1.95
N LYS A 52 2.16 6.13 -1.46
CA LYS A 52 3.04 5.34 -2.33
C LYS A 52 2.22 4.40 -3.22
N LEU A 53 1.19 3.75 -2.66
CA LEU A 53 0.26 2.91 -3.43
C LEU A 53 -0.46 3.74 -4.51
N GLY A 54 -0.93 4.94 -4.17
CA GLY A 54 -1.50 5.86 -5.15
C GLY A 54 -0.51 6.22 -6.26
N GLY A 55 0.76 6.42 -5.92
CA GLY A 55 1.85 6.64 -6.87
C GLY A 55 2.11 5.43 -7.78
N MET A 56 2.04 4.21 -7.24
CA MET A 56 2.15 2.97 -8.02
C MET A 56 1.00 2.83 -9.02
N LEU A 57 -0.24 3.03 -8.58
CA LEU A 57 -1.43 2.98 -9.45
C LEU A 57 -1.40 4.08 -10.52
N GLU A 58 -0.97 5.29 -10.16
CA GLU A 58 -0.77 6.39 -11.11
C GLU A 58 0.27 6.04 -12.18
N GLY A 59 1.30 5.29 -11.81
CA GLY A 59 2.35 4.77 -12.69
C GLY A 59 1.93 3.53 -13.50
N GLY A 60 0.72 3.00 -13.32
CA GLY A 60 0.22 1.84 -14.04
C GLY A 60 0.78 0.50 -13.54
N VAL A 61 1.18 0.41 -12.27
CA VAL A 61 1.65 -0.83 -11.65
C VAL A 61 0.49 -1.81 -11.45
N GLU A 62 0.67 -3.06 -11.83
CA GLU A 62 -0.30 -4.14 -11.62
C GLU A 62 -0.20 -4.70 -10.19
N THR A 63 -0.90 -4.06 -9.26
CA THR A 63 -0.83 -4.35 -7.83
C THR A 63 -1.59 -5.59 -7.38
N GLY A 64 -2.42 -6.18 -8.26
CA GLY A 64 -3.36 -7.24 -7.89
C GLY A 64 -4.66 -6.72 -7.24
N LEU A 65 -4.77 -5.42 -7.00
CA LEU A 65 -6.02 -4.79 -6.58
C LEU A 65 -6.89 -4.55 -7.81
N THR A 66 -8.03 -5.22 -7.88
CA THR A 66 -9.00 -5.13 -8.98
C THR A 66 -10.37 -4.64 -8.52
N GLY A 67 -10.64 -4.71 -7.22
CA GLY A 67 -11.88 -4.34 -6.53
C GLY A 67 -12.50 -5.56 -5.84
N GLY A 68 -12.75 -5.45 -4.54
CA GLY A 68 -13.38 -6.49 -3.72
C GLY A 68 -12.41 -7.47 -3.02
N GLU A 69 -11.10 -7.31 -3.17
CA GLU A 69 -10.10 -8.17 -2.53
C GLU A 69 -10.15 -8.07 -1.02
N THR A 70 -9.83 -9.17 -0.32
CA THR A 70 -9.46 -9.13 1.09
C THR A 70 -8.01 -8.64 1.21
N VAL A 71 -7.80 -7.59 1.99
CA VAL A 71 -6.51 -6.90 2.09
C VAL A 71 -6.00 -6.90 3.52
N LEU A 72 -4.71 -7.23 3.69
CA LEU A 72 -3.95 -6.95 4.90
C LEU A 72 -3.02 -5.77 4.63
N TYR A 73 -3.25 -4.64 5.31
CA TYR A 73 -2.47 -3.43 5.18
C TYR A 73 -1.53 -3.27 6.38
N LEU A 74 -0.23 -3.31 6.14
CA LEU A 74 0.81 -3.20 7.17
C LEU A 74 1.42 -1.79 7.13
N GLY A 75 1.31 -1.07 8.25
CA GLY A 75 1.76 0.32 8.34
C GLY A 75 0.69 1.31 7.86
N ALA A 76 -0.53 1.19 8.38
CA ALA A 76 -1.67 1.98 7.94
C ALA A 76 -1.61 3.47 8.35
N ALA A 77 -0.73 3.83 9.28
CA ALA A 77 -0.59 5.18 9.81
C ALA A 77 -1.96 5.80 10.21
N ALA A 78 -2.22 7.03 9.82
CA ALA A 78 -3.46 7.74 10.10
C ALA A 78 -4.65 7.35 9.19
N GLY A 79 -4.46 6.41 8.27
CA GLY A 79 -5.50 5.94 7.36
C GLY A 79 -5.55 6.65 6.00
N THR A 80 -4.60 7.51 5.68
CA THR A 80 -4.55 8.26 4.41
C THR A 80 -4.70 7.34 3.20
N THR A 81 -3.85 6.31 3.08
CA THR A 81 -3.88 5.37 1.95
C THR A 81 -4.89 4.26 2.15
N VAL A 82 -4.91 3.62 3.32
CA VAL A 82 -5.76 2.45 3.56
C VAL A 82 -7.25 2.78 3.48
N SER A 83 -7.65 4.01 3.80
CA SER A 83 -9.04 4.44 3.63
C SER A 83 -9.48 4.42 2.17
N HIS A 84 -8.61 4.81 1.23
CA HIS A 84 -8.88 4.68 -0.21
C HIS A 84 -9.00 3.20 -0.62
N VAL A 85 -8.12 2.33 -0.12
CA VAL A 85 -8.22 0.89 -0.37
C VAL A 85 -9.55 0.35 0.12
N ALA A 86 -9.97 0.70 1.34
CA ALA A 86 -11.24 0.26 1.91
C ALA A 86 -12.48 0.78 1.17
N ASP A 87 -12.37 1.87 0.41
CA ASP A 87 -13.47 2.38 -0.40
C ASP A 87 -13.84 1.45 -1.57
N PHE A 88 -12.90 0.61 -2.05
CA PHE A 88 -13.14 -0.27 -3.21
C PHE A 88 -12.78 -1.75 -2.98
N ALA A 89 -11.95 -2.07 -2.00
CA ALA A 89 -11.62 -3.44 -1.64
C ALA A 89 -12.74 -4.12 -0.84
N GLY A 90 -12.57 -5.39 -0.54
CA GLY A 90 -13.35 -6.14 0.43
C GLY A 90 -12.89 -5.88 1.87
N PRO A 91 -12.94 -6.88 2.75
CA PRO A 91 -12.43 -6.75 4.11
C PRO A 91 -10.99 -6.28 4.12
N THR A 92 -10.71 -5.20 4.83
CA THR A 92 -9.39 -4.56 4.88
C THR A 92 -8.93 -4.46 6.31
N TYR A 93 -7.91 -5.24 6.67
CA TYR A 93 -7.29 -5.25 7.99
C TYR A 93 -6.13 -4.28 8.00
N ALA A 94 -6.18 -3.26 8.84
CA ALA A 94 -5.22 -2.17 8.89
C ALA A 94 -4.39 -2.20 10.17
N VAL A 95 -3.14 -2.67 10.05
CA VAL A 95 -2.21 -2.78 11.18
C VAL A 95 -1.41 -1.49 11.32
N GLU A 96 -1.49 -0.87 12.49
CA GLU A 96 -0.70 0.31 12.86
C GLU A 96 -0.16 0.16 14.29
N PHE A 97 1.13 0.37 14.44
CA PHE A 97 1.84 0.19 15.71
C PHE A 97 1.72 1.39 16.64
N ALA A 98 1.78 2.62 16.10
CA ALA A 98 1.87 3.83 16.89
C ALA A 98 0.48 4.28 17.36
N PRO A 99 0.29 4.54 18.67
CA PRO A 99 -1.03 4.87 19.22
C PRO A 99 -1.63 6.15 18.67
N ARG A 100 -0.82 7.17 18.38
CA ARG A 100 -1.32 8.46 17.89
C ARG A 100 -1.93 8.35 16.49
N PRO A 101 -1.23 7.87 15.45
CA PRO A 101 -1.84 7.67 14.14
C PRO A 101 -2.96 6.60 14.19
N ALA A 102 -2.89 5.59 15.05
CA ALA A 102 -3.96 4.60 15.20
C ALA A 102 -5.29 5.21 15.63
N ARG A 103 -5.30 6.28 16.42
CA ARG A 103 -6.54 7.01 16.76
C ARG A 103 -7.19 7.65 15.55
N GLU A 104 -6.38 8.25 14.68
CA GLU A 104 -6.85 8.84 13.42
C GLU A 104 -7.35 7.75 12.47
N LEU A 105 -6.67 6.61 12.41
CA LEU A 105 -7.08 5.43 11.66
C LEU A 105 -8.45 4.91 12.12
N VAL A 106 -8.70 4.84 13.43
CA VAL A 106 -10.00 4.44 13.98
C VAL A 106 -11.10 5.41 13.52
N ALA A 107 -10.85 6.72 13.57
CA ALA A 107 -11.79 7.72 13.06
C ALA A 107 -12.05 7.57 11.56
N ALA A 108 -11.01 7.27 10.76
CA ALA A 108 -11.15 6.98 9.32
C ALA A 108 -11.97 5.71 9.05
N ALA A 109 -11.89 4.72 9.95
CA ALA A 109 -12.60 3.46 9.83
C ALA A 109 -14.09 3.56 10.26
N GLU A 110 -14.44 4.48 11.15
CA GLU A 110 -15.81 4.59 11.69
C GLU A 110 -16.91 4.59 10.61
N PRO A 111 -16.81 5.35 9.51
CA PRO A 111 -17.80 5.31 8.43
C PRO A 111 -17.55 4.19 7.39
N ARG A 112 -16.63 3.25 7.62
CA ARG A 112 -16.20 2.20 6.68
C ARG A 112 -16.35 0.81 7.29
N GLU A 113 -17.47 0.17 7.06
CA GLU A 113 -17.82 -1.14 7.65
C GLU A 113 -16.80 -2.26 7.37
N ARG A 114 -16.01 -2.13 6.30
CA ARG A 114 -15.02 -3.14 5.89
C ARG A 114 -13.58 -2.79 6.27
N LEU A 115 -13.35 -1.70 6.98
CA LEU A 115 -12.02 -1.30 7.46
C LEU A 115 -11.89 -1.65 8.95
N PHE A 116 -10.95 -2.55 9.26
CA PHE A 116 -10.71 -3.08 10.60
C PHE A 116 -9.35 -2.60 11.13
N PRO A 117 -9.30 -1.52 11.94
CA PRO A 117 -8.06 -1.06 12.55
C PRO A 117 -7.55 -2.03 13.61
N LEU A 118 -6.25 -2.32 13.57
CA LEU A 118 -5.56 -3.18 14.53
C LEU A 118 -4.34 -2.43 15.09
N LEU A 119 -4.40 -2.03 16.36
CA LEU A 119 -3.24 -1.47 17.06
C LEU A 119 -2.27 -2.61 17.43
N LYS A 120 -1.46 -3.00 16.48
CA LYS A 120 -0.53 -4.13 16.57
C LYS A 120 0.77 -3.79 15.85
N ASP A 121 1.81 -4.59 16.14
CA ASP A 121 3.11 -4.49 15.51
C ASP A 121 3.19 -5.48 14.33
N ALA A 122 3.38 -4.97 13.11
CA ALA A 122 3.50 -5.78 11.90
C ALA A 122 4.68 -6.77 11.94
N ARG A 123 5.68 -6.53 12.80
CA ARG A 123 6.80 -7.46 13.06
C ARG A 123 6.39 -8.70 13.85
N ARG A 124 5.18 -8.70 14.44
CA ARG A 124 4.64 -9.74 15.31
C ARG A 124 3.29 -10.27 14.81
N PRO A 125 3.25 -10.94 13.65
CA PRO A 125 2.00 -11.39 13.02
C PRO A 125 1.16 -12.31 13.93
N THR A 126 1.78 -13.07 14.81
CA THR A 126 1.06 -13.94 15.78
C THR A 126 0.11 -13.17 16.69
N THR A 127 0.32 -11.86 16.89
CA THR A 127 -0.53 -11.04 17.78
C THR A 127 -1.86 -10.65 17.16
N TYR A 128 -2.04 -10.83 15.85
CA TYR A 128 -3.29 -10.55 15.13
C TYR A 128 -3.75 -11.69 14.21
N ALA A 129 -3.05 -12.84 14.22
CA ALA A 129 -3.41 -13.99 13.41
C ALA A 129 -4.82 -14.55 13.70
N HIS A 130 -5.35 -14.30 14.90
CA HIS A 130 -6.69 -14.72 15.30
C HIS A 130 -7.81 -13.79 14.77
N VAL A 131 -7.46 -12.64 14.19
CA VAL A 131 -8.40 -11.65 13.65
C VAL A 131 -8.37 -11.64 12.14
N VAL A 132 -7.17 -11.70 11.55
CA VAL A 132 -6.98 -11.64 10.09
C VAL A 132 -7.39 -12.97 9.48
N GLU A 133 -8.24 -12.90 8.46
CA GLU A 133 -8.60 -14.10 7.66
C GLU A 133 -7.36 -14.69 7.01
N SER A 134 -7.28 -16.00 6.94
CA SER A 134 -6.28 -16.69 6.14
C SER A 134 -6.58 -16.52 4.65
N ASN A 135 -5.53 -16.55 3.82
CA ASN A 135 -5.63 -16.42 2.37
C ASN A 135 -6.18 -15.05 1.92
N VAL A 136 -5.62 -13.96 2.48
CA VAL A 136 -5.88 -12.62 1.94
C VAL A 136 -5.36 -12.53 0.51
N ASP A 137 -6.06 -11.78 -0.33
CA ASP A 137 -5.71 -11.66 -1.75
C ASP A 137 -4.51 -10.74 -1.97
N VAL A 138 -4.41 -9.68 -1.15
CA VAL A 138 -3.32 -8.69 -1.26
C VAL A 138 -2.82 -8.30 0.13
N ILE A 139 -1.50 -8.29 0.28
CA ILE A 139 -0.82 -7.61 1.38
C ILE A 139 -0.23 -6.31 0.84
N VAL A 140 -0.60 -5.17 1.41
CA VAL A 140 0.05 -3.88 1.15
C VAL A 140 0.94 -3.54 2.34
N GLN A 141 2.21 -3.26 2.10
CA GLN A 141 3.15 -2.90 3.17
C GLN A 141 3.84 -1.56 2.91
N ASP A 142 3.65 -0.64 3.84
CA ASP A 142 4.32 0.67 3.90
C ASP A 142 4.75 0.94 5.34
N VAL A 143 5.81 0.27 5.78
CA VAL A 143 6.35 0.39 7.14
C VAL A 143 7.66 1.17 7.16
N ALA A 144 7.77 2.15 8.04
CA ALA A 144 8.97 2.98 8.22
C ALA A 144 9.87 2.38 9.31
N THR A 145 10.37 1.16 9.10
CA THR A 145 11.25 0.45 10.03
C THR A 145 12.39 -0.24 9.29
N ARG A 146 13.44 -0.61 10.01
CA ARG A 146 14.43 -1.56 9.50
C ARG A 146 13.83 -2.95 9.37
N GLY A 147 14.36 -3.75 8.45
CA GLY A 147 13.92 -5.12 8.22
C GLY A 147 12.58 -5.20 7.48
N GLN A 148 12.36 -4.32 6.49
CA GLN A 148 11.12 -4.28 5.71
C GLN A 148 10.87 -5.62 5.01
N ALA A 149 11.89 -6.28 4.45
CA ALA A 149 11.75 -7.62 3.90
C ALA A 149 11.37 -8.67 4.96
N ALA A 150 11.99 -8.62 6.15
CA ALA A 150 11.66 -9.53 7.23
C ALA A 150 10.20 -9.39 7.69
N VAL A 151 9.66 -8.17 7.71
CA VAL A 151 8.23 -7.93 8.00
C VAL A 151 7.37 -8.61 6.94
N ALA A 152 7.65 -8.39 5.66
CA ALA A 152 6.92 -9.00 4.55
C ALA A 152 6.97 -10.54 4.61
N ASN A 153 8.17 -11.11 4.80
CA ASN A 153 8.38 -12.56 4.87
C ASN A 153 7.60 -13.21 6.02
N ARG A 154 7.57 -12.55 7.20
CA ARG A 154 6.80 -13.06 8.35
C ARG A 154 5.29 -13.03 8.14
N ASN A 155 4.79 -12.07 7.37
CA ASN A 155 3.36 -11.92 7.07
C ASN A 155 2.91 -12.75 5.86
N ALA A 156 3.81 -13.42 5.14
CA ALA A 156 3.49 -14.28 4.01
C ALA A 156 2.47 -15.38 4.36
N THR A 157 2.44 -15.82 5.62
CA THR A 157 1.49 -16.81 6.13
C THR A 157 0.02 -16.44 5.95
N PHE A 158 -0.29 -15.15 5.80
CA PHE A 158 -1.66 -14.68 5.55
C PHE A 158 -2.03 -14.63 4.08
N LEU A 159 -1.04 -14.60 3.17
CA LEU A 159 -1.27 -14.37 1.75
C LEU A 159 -1.71 -15.67 1.06
N ALA A 160 -2.70 -15.58 0.17
CA ALA A 160 -3.09 -16.66 -0.70
C ALA A 160 -1.94 -17.03 -1.66
N ASP A 161 -1.89 -18.29 -2.12
CA ASP A 161 -0.82 -18.80 -3.00
C ASP A 161 -0.70 -18.01 -4.31
N ASP A 162 -1.80 -17.48 -4.81
CA ASP A 162 -1.87 -16.62 -6.00
C ASP A 162 -1.98 -15.13 -5.68
N GLY A 163 -1.86 -14.79 -4.40
CA GLY A 163 -1.96 -13.42 -3.90
C GLY A 163 -0.80 -12.52 -4.31
N ARG A 164 -0.92 -11.24 -3.97
CA ARG A 164 0.10 -10.22 -4.26
C ARG A 164 0.56 -9.52 -3.01
N LEU A 165 1.87 -9.41 -2.86
CA LEU A 165 2.51 -8.46 -1.96
C LEU A 165 2.77 -7.16 -2.74
N VAL A 166 2.30 -6.04 -2.23
CA VAL A 166 2.61 -4.69 -2.72
C VAL A 166 3.39 -3.98 -1.63
N LEU A 167 4.68 -3.81 -1.85
CA LEU A 167 5.62 -3.26 -0.86
C LEU A 167 6.18 -1.94 -1.34
N ALA A 168 6.15 -0.91 -0.50
CA ALA A 168 6.94 0.31 -0.68
C ALA A 168 8.20 0.24 0.19
N ILE A 169 9.36 0.03 -0.43
CA ILE A 169 10.65 0.08 0.25
C ILE A 169 11.04 1.54 0.45
N LYS A 170 11.31 1.92 1.69
CA LYS A 170 11.89 3.22 2.06
C LYS A 170 13.35 3.03 2.42
N ALA A 171 14.27 3.41 1.51
CA ALA A 171 15.70 3.19 1.71
C ALA A 171 16.22 3.84 3.00
N ARG A 172 15.80 5.06 3.31
CA ARG A 172 16.25 5.79 4.50
C ARG A 172 15.78 5.19 5.83
N SER A 173 14.80 4.29 5.81
CA SER A 173 14.38 3.55 7.01
C SER A 173 15.26 2.32 7.26
N GLU A 174 15.85 1.74 6.21
CA GLU A 174 16.83 0.65 6.33
C GLU A 174 18.20 1.19 6.72
N ASP A 175 18.73 2.11 5.93
CA ASP A 175 20.01 2.76 6.19
C ASP A 175 20.01 4.21 5.68
N VAL A 176 20.26 5.16 6.59
CA VAL A 176 20.27 6.59 6.26
C VAL A 176 21.54 7.02 5.52
N THR A 177 22.59 6.20 5.55
CA THR A 177 23.91 6.51 5.01
C THR A 177 24.24 5.80 3.72
N ALA A 178 23.61 4.63 3.48
CA ALA A 178 23.86 3.84 2.29
C ALA A 178 23.21 4.46 1.05
N ASP A 179 23.77 4.11 -0.10
CA ASP A 179 23.16 4.41 -1.39
C ASP A 179 21.79 3.68 -1.52
N PRO A 180 20.70 4.38 -1.92
CA PRO A 180 19.38 3.77 -2.04
C PRO A 180 19.34 2.52 -2.91
N GLU A 181 20.06 2.48 -4.04
CA GLU A 181 20.09 1.32 -4.93
C GLU A 181 20.69 0.08 -4.25
N THR A 182 21.74 0.28 -3.43
CA THR A 182 22.32 -0.80 -2.63
C THR A 182 21.30 -1.34 -1.62
N VAL A 183 20.60 -0.44 -0.94
CA VAL A 183 19.55 -0.82 0.02
C VAL A 183 18.43 -1.60 -0.66
N TYR A 184 17.97 -1.15 -1.83
CA TYR A 184 16.94 -1.85 -2.59
C TYR A 184 17.39 -3.26 -2.97
N ALA A 185 18.63 -3.42 -3.45
CA ALA A 185 19.17 -4.74 -3.81
C ALA A 185 19.20 -5.69 -2.61
N ASP A 186 19.62 -5.22 -1.44
CA ASP A 186 19.68 -6.02 -0.21
C ASP A 186 18.28 -6.44 0.26
N VAL A 187 17.32 -5.52 0.27
CA VAL A 187 15.92 -5.80 0.66
C VAL A 187 15.28 -6.78 -0.33
N LEU A 188 15.50 -6.62 -1.64
CA LEU A 188 14.97 -7.53 -2.65
C LEU A 188 15.56 -8.94 -2.50
N ALA A 189 16.87 -9.06 -2.27
CA ALA A 189 17.52 -10.35 -2.06
C ALA A 189 16.96 -11.10 -0.84
N GLU A 190 16.67 -10.39 0.26
CA GLU A 190 16.03 -10.98 1.44
C GLU A 190 14.57 -11.34 1.16
N LEU A 191 13.82 -10.50 0.43
CA LEU A 191 12.43 -10.73 0.05
C LEU A 191 12.29 -12.00 -0.80
N GLU A 192 13.22 -12.23 -1.72
CA GLU A 192 13.23 -13.36 -2.65
C GLU A 192 13.43 -14.73 -1.96
N THR A 193 13.72 -14.76 -0.68
CA THR A 193 13.69 -16.02 0.10
C THR A 193 12.28 -16.59 0.27
N THR A 194 11.26 -15.76 0.13
CA THR A 194 9.85 -16.12 0.37
C THR A 194 8.96 -15.82 -0.84
N TYR A 195 9.30 -14.79 -1.60
CA TYR A 195 8.51 -14.29 -2.72
C TYR A 195 9.26 -14.36 -4.04
N GLU A 196 8.52 -14.41 -5.12
CA GLU A 196 8.99 -14.09 -6.47
C GLU A 196 8.64 -12.63 -6.78
N VAL A 197 9.64 -11.81 -7.07
CA VAL A 197 9.44 -10.41 -7.46
C VAL A 197 8.95 -10.35 -8.91
N LEU A 198 7.79 -9.76 -9.12
CA LEU A 198 7.16 -9.65 -10.44
C LEU A 198 7.49 -8.31 -11.12
N GLU A 199 7.48 -7.22 -10.34
CA GLU A 199 7.71 -5.86 -10.84
C GLU A 199 8.35 -4.99 -9.78
N THR A 200 9.25 -4.10 -10.20
CA THR A 200 9.78 -3.01 -9.38
C THR A 200 9.61 -1.68 -10.10
N THR A 201 9.26 -0.62 -9.36
CA THR A 201 9.01 0.71 -9.92
C THR A 201 9.57 1.79 -9.00
N PRO A 202 10.54 2.60 -9.47
CA PRO A 202 10.98 3.77 -8.71
C PRO A 202 9.83 4.74 -8.47
N LEU A 203 9.71 5.24 -7.24
CA LEU A 203 8.65 6.17 -6.84
C LEU A 203 9.12 7.63 -6.74
N ASP A 204 10.33 7.93 -7.21
CA ASP A 204 11.00 9.23 -7.06
C ASP A 204 10.18 10.42 -7.58
N ARG A 205 9.29 10.18 -8.54
CA ARG A 205 8.35 11.21 -9.01
C ARG A 205 7.50 11.80 -7.89
N PHE A 206 7.16 10.99 -6.89
CA PHE A 206 6.29 11.36 -5.78
C PHE A 206 6.95 11.21 -4.42
N HIS A 207 7.86 10.25 -4.29
CA HIS A 207 8.48 9.84 -3.02
C HIS A 207 9.97 9.55 -3.24
N ALA A 208 10.83 10.49 -2.91
CA ALA A 208 12.28 10.32 -3.00
C ALA A 208 12.76 9.12 -2.16
N ASP A 209 13.75 8.38 -2.67
CA ASP A 209 14.35 7.21 -2.01
C ASP A 209 13.33 6.10 -1.67
N HIS A 210 12.31 5.91 -2.55
CA HIS A 210 11.33 4.82 -2.44
C HIS A 210 11.28 3.97 -3.69
N LEU A 211 11.17 2.65 -3.50
CA LEU A 211 10.94 1.66 -4.55
C LEU A 211 9.62 0.93 -4.29
N GLY A 212 8.71 0.93 -5.27
CA GLY A 212 7.54 0.07 -5.29
C GLY A 212 7.90 -1.33 -5.78
N VAL A 213 7.39 -2.35 -5.11
CA VAL A 213 7.62 -3.76 -5.44
C VAL A 213 6.29 -4.49 -5.46
N VAL A 214 6.07 -5.30 -6.49
CA VAL A 214 4.99 -6.29 -6.54
C VAL A 214 5.59 -7.67 -6.61
N ALA A 215 5.15 -8.55 -5.74
CA ALA A 215 5.66 -9.91 -5.63
C ALA A 215 4.52 -10.92 -5.37
N THR A 216 4.79 -12.20 -5.57
CA THR A 216 3.88 -13.30 -5.29
C THR A 216 4.58 -14.36 -4.45
N PRO A 217 3.87 -15.18 -3.64
CA PRO A 217 4.49 -16.30 -2.93
C PRO A 217 5.23 -17.27 -3.87
N ARG A 218 6.31 -17.88 -3.38
CA ARG A 218 7.05 -18.96 -4.09
C ARG A 218 6.40 -20.32 -3.88
#